data_6254a616c3a1bb9fc192f4724dbe3089
#
_entry.id   6254a616c3a1bb9fc192f4724dbe3089
#
_cell.length_a   1.000
_cell.length_b   1.000
_cell.length_c   1.000
_cell.angle_alpha   90.00
_cell.angle_beta   90.00
_cell.angle_gamma   90.00
#
_symmetry.space_group_name_H-M   'P 1'
#
loop_
_entity.id
_entity.type
_entity.pdbx_description
1 polymer ?
#
loop_
_entity_poly.entity_id
_entity_poly.type
_entity_poly.pdbx_seq_one_letter_code
_entity_poly.pdbx_strand_id
1 'polypeptide(L)'
;MAMQVVGVTTQQEVYVVSRERKFRINEILVIEDPALNYPRGEVVETLSYNRLIPMGLDRSLVDTQVIRSLEQIGYDIGSDELNLAKLRLFSEAPHPVRTGCPVREPRFDEVRGLLVKTTPTEGMVLGEIRGTEALADTLDEDLRDQVHIVEDGVMRPQAGVPFLFDIRAMQQYPHIGIFGGSGSGKSFGLRVMLEELMKLGIPTVVFDPHFEMDFSETVPELAKYAPDFTNRWVAVQIGQHVGIDFSSLSTRDLQGLLGAAGGSVTESMVNVVQMLHKKKDSFRTFSDRLNNVAQALEEGKQGLERRLHGGDIDPVEAEKLKDLLTLYQQYNSLPLASLKGVQWRLNRLEKAGLFQQDIRPIERALEQGRLVVVQGSAWLLQVFATYVIGALYRKRREYKDARMNGENGRFFPPFLIVTDEAHNFAPKGVDSPAKAILKEIAQEGRKYGVFLVFATQRPTLLDETITAQLNTKFVFRTVRGTDIATLREETDLTPEEGKRLPYLRSGDTFVSSAVFGRTVFMRVRAAYTRSPHVTNPFEELQSIRQEQDENVLNVLLSRLPLFDTDLLDAVTHVNRECGLTWDVPRLKQELDRLAAEGRIAKKESPFVTRYDAVR
;
A
#
# COMPACT_ATOMS: atom_id res chain seq x y z
N MET A 1 35.99 9.58 -24.53
CA MET A 1 35.68 10.86 -23.82
C MET A 1 36.41 10.84 -22.50
N ALA A 2 37.30 11.78 -22.23
CA ALA A 2 38.11 11.73 -21.01
C ALA A 2 37.31 12.25 -19.82
N MET A 3 37.09 11.40 -18.83
CA MET A 3 36.60 11.76 -17.50
C MET A 3 37.79 11.66 -16.53
N GLN A 4 37.92 12.59 -15.61
CA GLN A 4 39.02 12.62 -14.67
C GLN A 4 38.59 13.08 -13.28
N VAL A 5 39.24 12.56 -12.25
CA VAL A 5 39.10 13.02 -10.87
C VAL A 5 39.72 14.40 -10.69
N VAL A 6 38.99 15.35 -10.10
CA VAL A 6 39.42 16.74 -9.91
C VAL A 6 39.15 17.23 -8.49
N GLY A 7 39.82 18.33 -8.13
CA GLY A 7 39.58 19.04 -6.88
C GLY A 7 40.04 18.29 -5.64
N VAL A 8 39.35 18.51 -4.52
CA VAL A 8 39.61 17.85 -3.25
C VAL A 8 38.90 16.51 -3.21
N THR A 9 39.62 15.46 -2.89
CA THR A 9 39.09 14.10 -2.74
C THR A 9 39.08 13.69 -1.27
N THR A 10 38.13 12.87 -0.89
CA THR A 10 38.09 12.21 0.43
C THR A 10 38.13 10.69 0.25
N GLN A 11 38.10 9.95 1.34
CA GLN A 11 37.99 8.49 1.33
C GLN A 11 36.61 8.00 0.88
N GLN A 12 35.59 8.87 0.87
CA GLN A 12 34.19 8.54 0.64
C GLN A 12 33.63 9.23 -0.60
N GLU A 13 34.18 10.40 -0.98
CA GLU A 13 33.65 11.24 -2.04
C GLU A 13 34.76 11.79 -2.93
N VAL A 14 34.48 11.85 -4.24
CA VAL A 14 35.34 12.42 -5.26
C VAL A 14 34.54 13.25 -6.25
N TYR A 15 35.18 14.25 -6.86
CA TYR A 15 34.62 14.99 -7.98
C TYR A 15 35.24 14.51 -9.30
N VAL A 16 34.38 14.31 -10.30
CA VAL A 16 34.77 13.92 -11.66
C VAL A 16 34.34 15.00 -12.62
N VAL A 17 35.19 15.32 -13.58
CA VAL A 17 34.91 16.30 -14.62
C VAL A 17 34.95 15.67 -16.00
N SER A 18 34.07 16.16 -16.89
CA SER A 18 34.14 15.94 -18.34
C SER A 18 33.74 17.22 -19.08
N ARG A 19 34.37 17.48 -20.25
CA ARG A 19 33.97 18.57 -21.14
C ARG A 19 32.80 18.16 -22.05
N GLU A 20 32.78 16.94 -22.50
CA GLU A 20 31.86 16.47 -23.53
C GLU A 20 30.66 15.71 -22.96
N ARG A 21 30.90 15.00 -21.86
CA ARG A 21 29.87 14.13 -21.26
C ARG A 21 29.12 14.85 -20.15
N LYS A 22 27.78 14.82 -20.24
CA LYS A 22 26.87 15.17 -19.15
C LYS A 22 26.64 13.95 -18.28
N PHE A 23 26.78 14.12 -16.97
CA PHE A 23 26.54 13.06 -16.01
C PHE A 23 25.06 12.98 -15.62
N ARG A 24 24.62 11.79 -15.28
CA ARG A 24 23.28 11.56 -14.70
C ARG A 24 23.39 11.15 -13.26
N ILE A 25 22.45 11.57 -12.44
CA ILE A 25 22.38 11.13 -11.05
C ILE A 25 22.06 9.62 -11.01
N ASN A 26 22.69 8.90 -10.09
CA ASN A 26 22.66 7.46 -9.90
C ASN A 26 23.45 6.65 -10.96
N GLU A 27 24.16 7.28 -11.88
CA GLU A 27 25.15 6.56 -12.70
C GLU A 27 26.27 5.99 -11.82
N ILE A 28 26.79 4.83 -12.24
CA ILE A 28 27.93 4.20 -11.58
C ILE A 28 29.17 4.40 -12.45
N LEU A 29 30.24 4.82 -11.81
CA LEU A 29 31.53 5.04 -12.48
C LEU A 29 32.65 4.29 -11.74
N VAL A 30 33.67 3.90 -12.48
CA VAL A 30 34.89 3.27 -11.97
C VAL A 30 36.06 4.25 -12.10
N ILE A 31 36.79 4.45 -11.03
CA ILE A 31 38.00 5.27 -11.00
C ILE A 31 39.19 4.35 -11.27
N GLU A 32 40.00 4.69 -12.26
CA GLU A 32 41.18 3.91 -12.65
C GLU A 32 42.37 4.18 -11.72
N ASP A 33 42.21 3.80 -10.46
CA ASP A 33 43.29 3.83 -9.46
C ASP A 33 43.60 2.39 -9.01
N PRO A 34 44.66 1.77 -9.59
CA PRO A 34 45.05 0.39 -9.24
C PRO A 34 45.47 0.24 -7.77
N ALA A 35 46.04 1.31 -7.15
CA ALA A 35 46.47 1.28 -5.76
C ALA A 35 45.30 1.12 -4.78
N LEU A 36 44.10 1.55 -5.19
CA LEU A 36 42.85 1.44 -4.45
C LEU A 36 41.91 0.35 -4.98
N ASN A 37 42.41 -0.56 -5.83
CA ASN A 37 41.63 -1.64 -6.43
C ASN A 37 40.40 -1.15 -7.21
N TYR A 38 40.60 -0.11 -8.03
CA TYR A 38 39.56 0.47 -8.90
C TYR A 38 38.27 0.84 -8.14
N PRO A 39 38.30 1.90 -7.31
CA PRO A 39 37.14 2.31 -6.56
C PRO A 39 35.94 2.57 -7.46
N ARG A 40 34.76 2.17 -7.00
CA ARG A 40 33.49 2.37 -7.70
C ARG A 40 32.67 3.38 -6.91
N GLY A 41 32.00 4.27 -7.62
CA GLY A 41 31.16 5.26 -6.99
C GLY A 41 29.90 5.54 -7.79
N GLU A 42 28.89 6.02 -7.11
CA GLU A 42 27.62 6.46 -7.66
C GLU A 42 27.58 7.99 -7.72
N VAL A 43 27.11 8.53 -8.83
CA VAL A 43 26.88 9.96 -9.00
C VAL A 43 25.72 10.41 -8.13
N VAL A 44 25.98 11.23 -7.12
CA VAL A 44 24.97 11.76 -6.19
C VAL A 44 24.58 13.20 -6.49
N GLU A 45 25.42 13.94 -7.19
CA GLU A 45 25.19 15.33 -7.56
C GLU A 45 25.84 15.64 -8.91
N THR A 46 25.20 16.45 -9.73
CA THR A 46 25.73 16.92 -11.02
C THR A 46 25.67 18.42 -11.08
N LEU A 47 26.75 19.03 -11.59
CA LEU A 47 26.90 20.47 -11.72
C LEU A 47 27.41 20.78 -13.14
N SER A 48 26.98 21.89 -13.72
CA SER A 48 27.57 22.46 -14.92
C SER A 48 28.26 23.78 -14.54
N TYR A 49 29.47 23.95 -14.96
CA TYR A 49 30.28 25.13 -14.67
C TYR A 49 30.94 25.65 -15.94
N ASN A 50 30.79 26.93 -16.20
CA ASN A 50 31.51 27.62 -17.27
C ASN A 50 32.53 28.58 -16.64
N ARG A 51 33.78 28.46 -17.05
CA ARG A 51 34.89 29.27 -16.47
C ARG A 51 34.74 30.77 -16.75
N LEU A 52 34.05 31.16 -17.81
CA LEU A 52 33.84 32.56 -18.20
C LEU A 52 32.56 33.16 -17.59
N ILE A 53 31.66 32.31 -17.08
CA ILE A 53 30.42 32.73 -16.41
C ILE A 53 30.51 32.37 -14.94
N PRO A 54 30.75 33.36 -14.03
CA PRO A 54 30.98 33.07 -12.61
C PRO A 54 29.76 32.50 -11.91
N MET A 55 29.97 31.58 -10.96
CA MET A 55 28.94 30.90 -10.16
C MET A 55 28.22 31.79 -9.13
N GLY A 56 28.66 33.01 -8.89
CA GLY A 56 28.11 33.89 -7.87
C GLY A 56 27.07 34.85 -8.42
N LEU A 57 25.91 34.91 -7.76
CA LEU A 57 24.88 35.94 -7.97
C LEU A 57 25.30 37.33 -7.44
N ASP A 58 26.44 37.43 -6.75
CA ASP A 58 27.01 38.68 -6.29
C ASP A 58 27.67 39.46 -7.41
N ARG A 59 26.84 40.16 -8.18
CA ARG A 59 27.13 41.39 -8.96
C ARG A 59 28.30 41.40 -9.95
N SER A 60 28.93 40.31 -10.30
CA SER A 60 29.86 40.25 -11.42
C SER A 60 29.39 39.26 -12.47
N LEU A 61 28.24 39.54 -13.06
CA LEU A 61 28.02 39.12 -14.44
C LEU A 61 29.23 39.63 -15.23
N VAL A 62 29.99 38.75 -15.86
CA VAL A 62 30.97 39.16 -16.85
C VAL A 62 30.24 40.17 -17.76
N ASP A 63 30.83 41.37 -17.85
CA ASP A 63 30.21 42.45 -18.63
C ASP A 63 29.79 41.87 -19.98
N THR A 64 28.56 42.10 -20.35
CA THR A 64 28.00 41.60 -21.63
C THR A 64 28.89 42.07 -22.83
N GLN A 65 29.66 43.15 -22.64
CA GLN A 65 30.64 43.60 -23.60
C GLN A 65 31.85 42.64 -23.70
N VAL A 66 32.32 42.07 -22.60
CA VAL A 66 33.43 41.10 -22.62
C VAL A 66 32.98 39.80 -23.30
N ILE A 67 31.76 39.34 -23.03
CA ILE A 67 31.18 38.17 -23.69
C ILE A 67 31.09 38.42 -25.19
N ARG A 68 30.53 39.57 -25.64
CA ARG A 68 30.44 39.93 -27.04
C ARG A 68 31.82 40.08 -27.71
N SER A 69 32.80 40.61 -26.97
CA SER A 69 34.16 40.74 -27.51
C SER A 69 34.84 39.39 -27.72
N LEU A 70 34.60 38.41 -26.84
CA LEU A 70 35.09 37.03 -26.99
C LEU A 70 34.41 36.34 -28.17
N GLU A 71 33.10 36.50 -28.35
CA GLU A 71 32.35 35.99 -29.52
C GLU A 71 32.82 36.59 -30.81
N GLN A 72 33.12 37.91 -30.83
CA GLN A 72 33.62 38.63 -32.03
C GLN A 72 34.99 38.15 -32.52
N ILE A 73 35.85 37.68 -31.61
CA ILE A 73 37.14 37.07 -31.96
C ILE A 73 37.03 35.57 -32.26
N GLY A 74 35.79 35.04 -32.36
CA GLY A 74 35.53 33.64 -32.71
C GLY A 74 35.64 32.65 -31.57
N TYR A 75 35.64 33.14 -30.33
CA TYR A 75 35.68 32.26 -29.13
C TYR A 75 34.25 31.77 -28.82
N ASP A 76 34.05 30.46 -28.87
CA ASP A 76 32.79 29.84 -28.47
C ASP A 76 32.76 29.65 -26.94
N ILE A 77 31.97 30.49 -26.27
CA ILE A 77 31.80 30.46 -24.81
C ILE A 77 31.20 29.14 -24.34
N GLY A 78 30.34 28.51 -25.15
CA GLY A 78 29.75 27.21 -24.88
C GLY A 78 30.79 26.08 -24.77
N SER A 79 31.92 26.22 -25.51
CA SER A 79 33.01 25.22 -25.50
C SER A 79 33.77 25.13 -24.18
N ASP A 80 33.64 26.14 -23.30
CA ASP A 80 34.26 26.15 -21.97
C ASP A 80 33.36 25.59 -20.84
N GLU A 81 32.23 24.98 -21.19
CA GLU A 81 31.39 24.30 -20.24
C GLU A 81 32.08 23.03 -19.70
N LEU A 82 32.14 22.92 -18.39
CA LEU A 82 32.63 21.76 -17.68
C LEU A 82 31.48 21.09 -16.93
N ASN A 83 31.27 19.81 -17.20
CA ASN A 83 30.30 19.01 -16.47
C ASN A 83 31.01 18.31 -15.30
N LEU A 84 30.54 18.54 -14.08
CA LEU A 84 31.05 17.93 -12.88
C LEU A 84 30.03 16.95 -12.29
N ALA A 85 30.55 15.86 -11.75
CA ALA A 85 29.79 14.92 -10.97
C ALA A 85 30.45 14.70 -9.61
N LYS A 86 29.67 14.73 -8.55
CA LYS A 86 30.10 14.27 -7.24
C LYS A 86 29.78 12.78 -7.13
N LEU A 87 30.82 11.96 -6.92
CA LEU A 87 30.68 10.52 -6.73
C LEU A 87 30.81 10.20 -5.24
N ARG A 88 29.86 9.41 -4.73
CA ARG A 88 29.96 8.71 -3.45
C ARG A 88 30.49 7.32 -3.70
N LEU A 89 31.62 6.96 -3.09
CA LEU A 89 32.22 5.63 -3.22
C LEU A 89 31.34 4.58 -2.51
N PHE A 90 31.24 3.38 -3.08
CA PHE A 90 30.47 2.27 -2.49
C PHE A 90 31.12 1.69 -1.23
N SER A 91 32.42 1.90 -1.06
CA SER A 91 33.19 1.54 0.13
C SER A 91 34.19 2.63 0.45
N GLU A 92 34.46 2.85 1.72
CA GLU A 92 35.48 3.77 2.16
C GLU A 92 36.86 3.32 1.65
N ALA A 93 37.56 4.23 0.96
CA ALA A 93 38.93 3.97 0.50
C ALA A 93 39.91 4.10 1.66
N PRO A 94 41.02 3.33 1.69
CA PRO A 94 42.06 3.43 2.74
C PRO A 94 42.67 4.82 2.84
N HIS A 95 42.75 5.53 1.74
CA HIS A 95 43.23 6.92 1.64
C HIS A 95 42.48 7.63 0.47
N PRO A 96 42.49 8.97 0.41
CA PRO A 96 41.84 9.70 -0.67
C PRO A 96 42.35 9.29 -2.04
N VAL A 97 41.42 9.23 -3.02
CA VAL A 97 41.72 8.92 -4.42
C VAL A 97 42.62 10.01 -5.00
N ARG A 98 43.62 9.63 -5.78
CA ARG A 98 44.54 10.58 -6.41
C ARG A 98 43.82 11.41 -7.48
N THR A 99 44.01 12.74 -7.43
CA THR A 99 43.51 13.65 -8.47
C THR A 99 44.19 13.36 -9.81
N GLY A 100 43.44 13.55 -10.90
CA GLY A 100 43.89 13.26 -12.26
C GLY A 100 43.74 11.79 -12.67
N CYS A 101 43.29 10.89 -11.77
CA CYS A 101 42.98 9.53 -12.17
C CYS A 101 41.89 9.53 -13.26
N PRO A 102 42.03 8.72 -14.33
CA PRO A 102 40.97 8.52 -15.31
C PRO A 102 39.75 7.87 -14.67
N VAL A 103 38.58 8.15 -15.24
CA VAL A 103 37.31 7.56 -14.83
C VAL A 103 36.62 6.98 -16.05
N ARG A 104 35.95 5.86 -15.90
CA ARG A 104 35.20 5.18 -16.99
C ARG A 104 33.88 4.60 -16.50
N GLU A 105 33.07 4.20 -17.44
CA GLU A 105 31.89 3.36 -17.17
C GLU A 105 32.32 1.96 -16.73
N PRO A 106 31.60 1.34 -15.79
CA PRO A 106 31.82 -0.05 -15.41
C PRO A 106 31.24 -1.01 -16.46
N ARG A 107 31.76 -2.23 -16.44
CA ARG A 107 31.05 -3.38 -16.98
C ARG A 107 30.21 -4.01 -15.87
N PHE A 108 29.17 -4.75 -16.22
CA PHE A 108 28.26 -5.32 -15.22
C PHE A 108 28.98 -6.27 -14.24
N ASP A 109 29.90 -7.10 -14.73
CA ASP A 109 30.70 -8.03 -13.90
C ASP A 109 31.46 -7.33 -12.77
N GLU A 110 31.91 -6.09 -12.99
CA GLU A 110 32.62 -5.31 -11.98
C GLU A 110 31.73 -4.81 -10.85
N VAL A 111 30.43 -4.61 -11.10
CA VAL A 111 29.47 -4.03 -10.15
C VAL A 111 28.33 -5.00 -9.78
N ARG A 112 28.29 -6.20 -10.35
CA ARG A 112 27.26 -7.20 -10.11
C ARG A 112 26.99 -7.41 -8.62
N GLY A 113 28.03 -7.65 -7.84
CA GLY A 113 27.91 -7.89 -6.39
C GLY A 113 27.42 -6.70 -5.57
N LEU A 114 27.42 -5.47 -6.14
CA LEU A 114 26.88 -4.27 -5.52
C LEU A 114 25.37 -4.08 -5.82
N LEU A 115 24.92 -4.55 -6.98
CA LEU A 115 23.58 -4.32 -7.50
C LEU A 115 22.65 -5.53 -7.31
N VAL A 116 23.16 -6.74 -7.45
CA VAL A 116 22.39 -7.98 -7.45
C VAL A 116 22.87 -8.88 -6.32
N LYS A 117 21.94 -9.24 -5.41
CA LYS A 117 22.22 -10.08 -4.23
C LYS A 117 21.56 -11.46 -4.29
N THR A 118 20.67 -11.69 -5.26
CA THR A 118 19.89 -12.92 -5.42
C THR A 118 19.58 -13.16 -6.90
N THR A 119 18.96 -14.28 -7.22
CA THR A 119 18.50 -14.58 -8.58
C THR A 119 17.02 -14.22 -8.79
N PRO A 120 16.54 -14.02 -10.04
CA PRO A 120 15.13 -13.74 -10.31
C PRO A 120 14.15 -14.85 -9.89
N THR A 121 14.67 -16.09 -9.73
CA THR A 121 13.87 -17.25 -9.30
C THR A 121 13.71 -17.36 -7.80
N GLU A 122 14.65 -16.82 -7.03
CA GLU A 122 14.66 -16.89 -5.56
C GLU A 122 14.31 -15.57 -4.88
N GLY A 123 14.51 -14.45 -5.57
CA GLY A 123 14.20 -13.11 -5.08
C GLY A 123 12.93 -12.54 -5.66
N MET A 124 12.44 -11.49 -5.03
CA MET A 124 11.35 -10.66 -5.53
C MET A 124 11.88 -9.70 -6.61
N VAL A 125 11.31 -9.75 -7.80
CA VAL A 125 11.65 -8.85 -8.92
C VAL A 125 10.76 -7.61 -8.83
N LEU A 126 11.25 -6.53 -8.21
CA LEU A 126 10.41 -5.39 -7.85
C LEU A 126 10.46 -4.24 -8.85
N GLY A 127 11.50 -4.15 -9.68
CA GLY A 127 11.63 -3.04 -10.63
C GLY A 127 12.99 -2.98 -11.29
N GLU A 128 13.36 -1.79 -11.75
CA GLU A 128 14.61 -1.48 -12.45
C GLU A 128 15.39 -0.42 -11.66
N ILE A 129 16.69 -0.65 -11.45
CA ILE A 129 17.59 0.30 -10.82
C ILE A 129 17.88 1.43 -11.80
N ARG A 130 17.58 2.67 -11.41
CA ARG A 130 17.77 3.85 -12.24
C ARG A 130 19.26 4.22 -12.33
N GLY A 131 19.66 4.71 -13.50
CA GLY A 131 21.05 5.11 -13.78
C GLY A 131 21.96 3.94 -14.15
N THR A 132 21.40 2.75 -14.41
CA THR A 132 22.16 1.54 -14.78
C THR A 132 21.99 1.16 -16.25
N GLU A 133 21.39 2.03 -17.07
CA GLU A 133 21.12 1.75 -18.50
C GLU A 133 22.39 1.46 -19.29
N ALA A 134 23.53 2.08 -18.93
CA ALA A 134 24.83 1.82 -19.57
C ALA A 134 25.37 0.41 -19.33
N LEU A 135 24.80 -0.33 -18.38
CA LEU A 135 25.19 -1.72 -18.09
C LEU A 135 24.41 -2.77 -18.90
N ALA A 136 23.37 -2.35 -19.63
CA ALA A 136 22.44 -3.26 -20.32
C ALA A 136 23.14 -4.24 -21.27
N ASP A 137 24.10 -3.77 -22.05
CA ASP A 137 24.82 -4.59 -23.05
C ASP A 137 25.68 -5.69 -22.41
N THR A 138 26.13 -5.48 -21.17
CA THR A 138 27.00 -6.42 -20.44
C THR A 138 26.26 -7.22 -19.37
N LEU A 139 24.92 -7.08 -19.30
CA LEU A 139 24.08 -7.77 -18.32
C LEU A 139 24.03 -9.27 -18.57
N ASP A 140 24.04 -10.06 -17.48
CA ASP A 140 23.89 -11.52 -17.54
C ASP A 140 22.53 -11.90 -18.17
N GLU A 141 22.48 -13.04 -18.89
CA GLU A 141 21.25 -13.46 -19.59
C GLU A 141 20.05 -13.66 -18.68
N ASP A 142 20.27 -14.20 -17.48
CA ASP A 142 19.23 -14.45 -16.47
C ASP A 142 18.63 -13.16 -15.87
N LEU A 143 19.28 -12.02 -16.06
CA LEU A 143 18.83 -10.72 -15.59
C LEU A 143 18.18 -9.85 -16.70
N ARG A 144 18.19 -10.32 -17.94
CA ARG A 144 17.55 -9.61 -19.05
C ARG A 144 16.06 -9.90 -19.11
N ASP A 145 15.29 -8.95 -19.59
CA ASP A 145 13.84 -9.06 -19.83
C ASP A 145 13.01 -9.48 -18.61
N GLN A 146 13.50 -9.17 -17.40
CA GLN A 146 12.83 -9.51 -16.15
C GLN A 146 11.66 -8.58 -15.83
N VAL A 147 11.69 -7.36 -16.33
CA VAL A 147 10.73 -6.32 -15.96
C VAL A 147 10.22 -5.51 -17.14
N HIS A 148 8.97 -5.10 -17.04
CA HIS A 148 8.37 -4.05 -17.88
C HIS A 148 8.12 -2.83 -17.02
N ILE A 149 8.41 -1.66 -17.53
CA ILE A 149 8.33 -0.39 -16.81
C ILE A 149 7.26 0.49 -17.47
N VAL A 150 6.39 1.09 -16.66
CA VAL A 150 5.47 2.13 -17.13
C VAL A 150 6.12 3.49 -16.91
N GLU A 151 6.29 4.25 -17.98
CA GLU A 151 6.85 5.59 -17.98
C GLU A 151 5.99 6.51 -18.83
N ASP A 152 5.47 7.59 -18.22
CA ASP A 152 4.55 8.55 -18.86
C ASP A 152 3.34 7.88 -19.55
N GLY A 153 2.80 6.83 -18.91
CA GLY A 153 1.66 6.04 -19.40
C GLY A 153 2.00 5.01 -20.50
N VAL A 154 3.26 4.93 -20.92
CA VAL A 154 3.71 3.97 -21.93
C VAL A 154 4.50 2.84 -21.28
N MET A 155 4.19 1.61 -21.66
CA MET A 155 4.94 0.44 -21.21
C MET A 155 6.18 0.25 -22.09
N ARG A 156 7.35 0.11 -21.45
CA ARG A 156 8.62 -0.20 -22.11
C ARG A 156 9.28 -1.44 -21.50
N PRO A 157 10.10 -2.16 -22.26
CA PRO A 157 10.93 -3.22 -21.72
C PRO A 157 12.00 -2.65 -20.77
N GLN A 158 12.65 -3.55 -20.06
CA GLN A 158 13.81 -3.28 -19.21
C GLN A 158 14.92 -2.57 -20.01
N ALA A 159 15.52 -1.54 -19.41
CA ALA A 159 16.65 -0.82 -19.99
C ALA A 159 17.91 -0.84 -19.10
N GLY A 160 17.77 -1.20 -17.83
CA GLY A 160 18.85 -1.25 -16.84
C GLY A 160 18.86 -2.55 -16.05
N VAL A 161 19.55 -2.54 -14.92
CA VAL A 161 19.67 -3.71 -14.03
C VAL A 161 18.36 -3.90 -13.26
N PRO A 162 17.76 -5.11 -13.20
CA PRO A 162 16.57 -5.36 -12.41
C PRO A 162 16.89 -5.26 -10.92
N PHE A 163 15.97 -4.67 -10.15
CA PHE A 163 16.07 -4.65 -8.70
C PHE A 163 15.47 -5.91 -8.12
N LEU A 164 16.33 -6.72 -7.49
CA LEU A 164 15.97 -7.99 -6.87
C LEU A 164 16.13 -7.88 -5.35
N PHE A 165 15.08 -8.25 -4.61
CA PHE A 165 15.11 -8.29 -3.15
C PHE A 165 15.00 -9.73 -2.65
N ASP A 166 16.01 -10.18 -1.90
CA ASP A 166 15.99 -11.50 -1.27
C ASP A 166 15.14 -11.47 0.00
N ILE A 167 13.96 -12.08 -0.04
CA ILE A 167 13.07 -12.16 1.12
C ILE A 167 13.71 -12.88 2.32
N ARG A 168 14.67 -13.78 2.08
CA ARG A 168 15.39 -14.49 3.15
C ARG A 168 16.26 -13.55 3.98
N ALA A 169 16.66 -12.42 3.42
CA ALA A 169 17.39 -11.38 4.15
C ALA A 169 16.60 -10.81 5.33
N MET A 170 15.27 -10.94 5.34
CA MET A 170 14.42 -10.54 6.47
C MET A 170 14.71 -11.33 7.75
N GLN A 171 15.39 -12.48 7.66
CA GLN A 171 15.88 -13.17 8.86
C GLN A 171 16.94 -12.34 9.61
N GLN A 172 17.74 -11.57 8.90
CA GLN A 172 18.77 -10.70 9.48
C GLN A 172 18.25 -9.27 9.64
N TYR A 173 17.56 -8.77 8.64
CA TYR A 173 17.04 -7.39 8.55
C TYR A 173 15.51 -7.43 8.44
N PRO A 174 14.80 -7.68 9.55
CA PRO A 174 13.36 -7.91 9.54
C PRO A 174 12.58 -6.64 9.18
N HIS A 175 11.36 -6.90 8.69
CA HIS A 175 10.30 -5.92 8.46
C HIS A 175 10.59 -4.92 7.33
N ILE A 176 9.53 -4.57 6.62
CA ILE A 176 9.55 -3.65 5.49
C ILE A 176 8.60 -2.48 5.75
N GLY A 177 9.07 -1.27 5.52
CA GLY A 177 8.27 -0.05 5.48
C GLY A 177 8.08 0.43 4.03
N ILE A 178 6.89 0.87 3.68
CA ILE A 178 6.57 1.45 2.38
C ILE A 178 5.92 2.82 2.62
N PHE A 179 6.65 3.88 2.31
CA PHE A 179 6.29 5.25 2.64
C PHE A 179 6.09 6.09 1.38
N GLY A 180 5.07 6.95 1.36
CA GLY A 180 4.84 7.85 0.24
C GLY A 180 3.48 8.51 0.28
N GLY A 181 3.41 9.74 -0.24
CA GLY A 181 2.16 10.50 -0.31
C GLY A 181 1.12 9.90 -1.26
N SER A 182 -0.08 10.49 -1.27
CA SER A 182 -1.12 10.09 -2.23
C SER A 182 -0.64 10.28 -3.67
N GLY A 183 -0.96 9.32 -4.54
CA GLY A 183 -0.56 9.33 -5.95
C GLY A 183 0.94 9.13 -6.21
N SER A 184 1.73 8.73 -5.21
CA SER A 184 3.17 8.47 -5.35
C SER A 184 3.50 7.12 -5.99
N GLY A 185 2.52 6.21 -6.09
CA GLY A 185 2.72 4.83 -6.52
C GLY A 185 2.94 3.82 -5.37
N LYS A 186 2.73 4.24 -4.10
CA LYS A 186 2.87 3.38 -2.92
C LYS A 186 2.02 2.10 -3.00
N SER A 187 0.71 2.22 -3.22
CA SER A 187 -0.21 1.07 -3.32
C SER A 187 0.12 0.19 -4.54
N PHE A 188 0.58 0.81 -5.64
CA PHE A 188 1.08 0.09 -6.80
C PHE A 188 2.34 -0.71 -6.48
N GLY A 189 3.33 -0.11 -5.78
CA GLY A 189 4.53 -0.80 -5.33
C GLY A 189 4.22 -1.94 -4.35
N LEU A 190 3.25 -1.74 -3.45
CA LEU A 190 2.76 -2.78 -2.55
C LEU A 190 2.14 -3.95 -3.34
N ARG A 191 1.30 -3.67 -4.36
CA ARG A 191 0.73 -4.70 -5.26
C ARG A 191 1.82 -5.53 -5.92
N VAL A 192 2.83 -4.89 -6.51
CA VAL A 192 3.97 -5.59 -7.13
C VAL A 192 4.69 -6.49 -6.14
N MET A 193 4.91 -6.04 -4.91
CA MET A 193 5.49 -6.86 -3.85
C MET A 193 4.62 -8.06 -3.51
N LEU A 194 3.29 -7.87 -3.42
CA LEU A 194 2.35 -8.96 -3.14
C LEU A 194 2.30 -9.99 -4.28
N GLU A 195 2.39 -9.57 -5.54
CA GLU A 195 2.52 -10.47 -6.70
C GLU A 195 3.78 -11.34 -6.61
N GLU A 196 4.92 -10.76 -6.22
CA GLU A 196 6.16 -11.52 -6.04
C GLU A 196 6.09 -12.46 -4.84
N LEU A 197 5.45 -12.07 -3.73
CA LEU A 197 5.20 -12.96 -2.59
C LEU A 197 4.33 -14.17 -2.99
N MET A 198 3.28 -13.95 -3.80
CA MET A 198 2.45 -15.02 -4.34
C MET A 198 3.25 -15.94 -5.28
N LYS A 199 4.09 -15.36 -6.15
CA LYS A 199 4.97 -16.12 -7.05
C LYS A 199 5.92 -17.04 -6.26
N LEU A 200 6.49 -16.54 -5.16
CA LEU A 200 7.38 -17.30 -4.28
C LEU A 200 6.63 -18.24 -3.32
N GLY A 201 5.30 -18.20 -3.26
CA GLY A 201 4.50 -19.03 -2.36
C GLY A 201 4.70 -18.67 -0.89
N ILE A 202 4.94 -17.40 -0.56
CA ILE A 202 5.15 -16.91 0.81
C ILE A 202 3.80 -16.65 1.48
N PRO A 203 3.45 -17.38 2.57
CA PRO A 203 2.20 -17.17 3.29
C PRO A 203 2.08 -15.71 3.76
N THR A 204 1.01 -15.04 3.38
CA THR A 204 0.85 -13.61 3.67
C THR A 204 -0.59 -13.28 4.03
N VAL A 205 -0.80 -12.50 5.09
CA VAL A 205 -2.10 -11.92 5.43
C VAL A 205 -2.06 -10.41 5.19
N VAL A 206 -3.00 -9.91 4.38
CA VAL A 206 -3.12 -8.51 3.99
C VAL A 206 -4.39 -7.94 4.57
N PHE A 207 -4.32 -6.82 5.29
CA PHE A 207 -5.48 -6.05 5.74
C PHE A 207 -5.74 -4.92 4.75
N ASP A 208 -6.84 -5.04 4.00
CA ASP A 208 -7.19 -4.15 2.87
C ASP A 208 -8.49 -3.38 3.15
N PRO A 209 -8.39 -2.16 3.74
CA PRO A 209 -9.56 -1.33 4.02
C PRO A 209 -10.17 -0.66 2.78
N HIS A 210 -9.43 -0.64 1.67
CA HIS A 210 -9.80 0.10 0.46
C HIS A 210 -10.27 -0.80 -0.68
N PHE A 211 -10.25 -2.12 -0.50
CA PHE A 211 -10.61 -3.11 -1.54
C PHE A 211 -9.75 -2.96 -2.81
N GLU A 212 -8.50 -2.52 -2.63
CA GLU A 212 -7.55 -2.34 -3.74
C GLU A 212 -6.83 -3.64 -4.13
N MET A 213 -6.74 -4.63 -3.24
CA MET A 213 -5.93 -5.83 -3.41
C MET A 213 -6.76 -6.99 -3.98
N ASP A 214 -7.16 -6.82 -5.24
CA ASP A 214 -7.74 -7.86 -6.09
C ASP A 214 -6.73 -8.23 -7.18
N PHE A 215 -6.46 -9.53 -7.37
CA PHE A 215 -5.48 -10.06 -8.31
C PHE A 215 -6.12 -10.97 -9.37
N SER A 216 -7.43 -10.85 -9.57
CA SER A 216 -8.22 -11.69 -10.49
C SER A 216 -8.00 -11.33 -11.95
N GLU A 217 -7.79 -10.05 -12.26
CA GLU A 217 -7.69 -9.54 -13.63
C GLU A 217 -6.23 -9.28 -14.01
N THR A 218 -5.73 -10.00 -15.03
CA THR A 218 -4.37 -9.81 -15.56
C THR A 218 -4.36 -8.67 -16.57
N VAL A 219 -3.31 -7.85 -16.55
CA VAL A 219 -3.06 -6.82 -17.56
C VAL A 219 -2.80 -7.50 -18.91
N PRO A 220 -3.61 -7.23 -19.97
CA PRO A 220 -3.53 -7.96 -21.24
C PRO A 220 -2.15 -7.94 -21.89
N GLU A 221 -1.46 -6.79 -21.83
CA GLU A 221 -0.12 -6.60 -22.42
C GLU A 221 0.95 -7.44 -21.71
N LEU A 222 0.71 -7.80 -20.46
CA LEU A 222 1.65 -8.59 -19.64
C LEU A 222 1.21 -10.05 -19.45
N ALA A 223 0.09 -10.48 -20.04
CA ALA A 223 -0.48 -11.82 -19.85
C ALA A 223 0.51 -12.96 -20.13
N LYS A 224 1.41 -12.78 -21.12
CA LYS A 224 2.43 -13.79 -21.46
C LYS A 224 3.58 -13.90 -20.44
N TYR A 225 3.76 -12.89 -19.59
CA TYR A 225 4.80 -12.83 -18.56
C TYR A 225 4.26 -13.08 -17.16
N ALA A 226 2.94 -12.89 -16.98
CA ALA A 226 2.30 -13.00 -15.68
C ALA A 226 2.28 -14.47 -15.21
N PRO A 227 2.67 -14.73 -13.94
CA PRO A 227 2.43 -16.03 -13.31
C PRO A 227 0.92 -16.29 -13.17
N ASP A 228 0.55 -17.57 -13.09
CA ASP A 228 -0.82 -17.96 -12.72
C ASP A 228 -1.05 -17.70 -11.23
N PHE A 229 -1.91 -16.73 -10.93
CA PHE A 229 -2.30 -16.36 -9.56
C PHE A 229 -3.60 -17.02 -9.08
N THR A 230 -4.32 -17.78 -9.92
CA THR A 230 -5.68 -18.30 -9.66
C THR A 230 -5.80 -18.98 -8.30
N ASN A 231 -4.82 -19.79 -7.90
CA ASN A 231 -4.82 -20.51 -6.61
C ASN A 231 -3.78 -19.98 -5.62
N ARG A 232 -3.21 -18.80 -5.85
CA ARG A 232 -2.15 -18.23 -5.02
C ARG A 232 -2.67 -17.28 -3.95
N TRP A 233 -3.91 -16.84 -4.07
CA TRP A 233 -4.53 -15.90 -3.14
C TRP A 233 -5.99 -16.22 -2.88
N VAL A 234 -6.57 -15.57 -1.87
CA VAL A 234 -8.00 -15.60 -1.55
C VAL A 234 -8.40 -14.30 -0.86
N ALA A 235 -9.54 -13.72 -1.28
CA ALA A 235 -10.17 -12.62 -0.58
C ALA A 235 -11.20 -13.17 0.41
N VAL A 236 -11.19 -12.63 1.64
CA VAL A 236 -12.13 -12.98 2.70
C VAL A 236 -12.69 -11.71 3.33
N GLN A 237 -14.01 -11.66 3.50
CA GLN A 237 -14.71 -10.53 4.10
C GLN A 237 -15.12 -10.86 5.53
N ILE A 238 -14.84 -9.93 6.46
CA ILE A 238 -15.22 -10.08 7.87
C ILE A 238 -16.75 -10.08 7.99
N GLY A 239 -17.26 -11.02 8.79
CA GLY A 239 -18.69 -11.21 9.00
C GLY A 239 -19.38 -12.10 7.95
N GLN A 240 -18.74 -12.38 6.81
CA GLN A 240 -19.26 -13.27 5.77
C GLN A 240 -18.44 -14.56 5.64
N HIS A 241 -17.14 -14.43 5.45
CA HIS A 241 -16.25 -15.55 5.22
C HIS A 241 -15.37 -15.86 6.44
N VAL A 242 -15.05 -14.84 7.23
CA VAL A 242 -14.21 -14.94 8.42
C VAL A 242 -14.79 -14.13 9.57
N GLY A 243 -14.46 -14.53 10.79
CA GLY A 243 -14.91 -13.90 12.02
C GLY A 243 -14.12 -14.44 13.20
N ILE A 244 -14.70 -14.35 14.39
CA ILE A 244 -14.08 -14.81 15.63
C ILE A 244 -15.05 -15.78 16.33
N ASP A 245 -14.66 -17.03 16.50
CA ASP A 245 -15.42 -17.94 17.34
C ASP A 245 -15.36 -17.46 18.79
N PHE A 246 -16.49 -16.97 19.29
CA PHE A 246 -16.60 -16.43 20.65
C PHE A 246 -16.17 -17.46 21.71
N SER A 247 -16.43 -18.74 21.48
CA SER A 247 -16.09 -19.82 22.42
C SER A 247 -14.58 -20.06 22.55
N SER A 248 -13.80 -19.60 21.59
CA SER A 248 -12.34 -19.67 21.58
C SER A 248 -11.66 -18.52 22.32
N LEU A 249 -12.41 -17.44 22.64
CA LEU A 249 -11.85 -16.25 23.26
C LEU A 249 -11.40 -16.51 24.70
N SER A 250 -10.19 -16.08 25.01
CA SER A 250 -9.79 -15.86 26.39
C SER A 250 -10.41 -14.57 26.93
N THR A 251 -10.49 -14.45 28.26
CA THR A 251 -10.95 -13.21 28.92
C THR A 251 -10.12 -12.00 28.46
N ARG A 252 -8.82 -12.17 28.27
CA ARG A 252 -7.91 -11.12 27.79
C ARG A 252 -8.19 -10.74 26.33
N ASP A 253 -8.45 -11.74 25.46
CA ASP A 253 -8.81 -11.46 24.06
C ASP A 253 -10.13 -10.69 23.97
N LEU A 254 -11.14 -11.08 24.77
CA LEU A 254 -12.43 -10.37 24.84
C LEU A 254 -12.26 -8.93 25.33
N GLN A 255 -11.45 -8.69 26.37
CA GLN A 255 -11.15 -7.34 26.85
C GLN A 255 -10.49 -6.49 25.75
N GLY A 256 -9.54 -7.07 25.01
CA GLY A 256 -8.90 -6.42 23.86
C GLY A 256 -9.89 -6.03 22.77
N LEU A 257 -10.80 -6.95 22.40
CA LEU A 257 -11.85 -6.70 21.41
C LEU A 257 -12.83 -5.61 21.85
N LEU A 258 -13.26 -5.64 23.12
CA LEU A 258 -14.15 -4.60 23.68
C LEU A 258 -13.46 -3.23 23.71
N GLY A 259 -12.15 -3.19 23.98
CA GLY A 259 -11.34 -1.98 23.88
C GLY A 259 -11.29 -1.43 22.46
N ALA A 260 -11.05 -2.29 21.49
CA ALA A 260 -11.05 -1.91 20.07
C ALA A 260 -12.42 -1.43 19.57
N ALA A 261 -13.50 -1.97 20.15
CA ALA A 261 -14.87 -1.66 19.73
C ALA A 261 -15.33 -0.23 20.08
N GLY A 262 -14.79 0.38 21.13
CA GLY A 262 -15.34 1.64 21.60
C GLY A 262 -14.40 2.54 22.43
N GLY A 263 -13.10 2.41 22.25
CA GLY A 263 -12.08 3.15 23.01
C GLY A 263 -11.70 2.44 24.32
N SER A 264 -10.92 3.11 25.18
CA SER A 264 -10.36 2.50 26.40
C SER A 264 -11.44 1.86 27.27
N VAL A 265 -11.15 0.63 27.72
CA VAL A 265 -11.97 -0.09 28.69
C VAL A 265 -11.55 0.38 30.08
N THR A 266 -12.49 0.80 30.91
CA THR A 266 -12.19 1.20 32.29
C THR A 266 -11.85 -0.04 33.14
N GLU A 267 -11.13 0.16 34.23
CA GLU A 267 -10.82 -0.96 35.16
C GLU A 267 -12.09 -1.66 35.65
N SER A 268 -13.15 -0.93 35.90
CA SER A 268 -14.44 -1.51 36.31
C SER A 268 -15.09 -2.34 35.19
N MET A 269 -14.95 -1.99 33.91
CA MET A 269 -15.38 -2.82 32.78
C MET A 269 -14.50 -4.08 32.67
N VAL A 270 -13.18 -3.96 32.84
CA VAL A 270 -12.25 -5.11 32.90
C VAL A 270 -12.70 -6.09 33.99
N ASN A 271 -13.04 -5.58 35.17
CA ASN A 271 -13.54 -6.41 36.25
C ASN A 271 -14.86 -7.12 35.92
N VAL A 272 -15.83 -6.41 35.29
CA VAL A 272 -17.07 -7.02 34.78
C VAL A 272 -16.78 -8.20 33.87
N VAL A 273 -15.87 -8.05 32.90
CA VAL A 273 -15.53 -9.12 31.97
C VAL A 273 -14.83 -10.28 32.72
N GLN A 274 -13.93 -9.99 33.65
CA GLN A 274 -13.24 -11.02 34.43
C GLN A 274 -14.19 -11.84 35.29
N MET A 275 -15.19 -11.23 35.91
CA MET A 275 -16.16 -11.92 36.77
C MET A 275 -17.20 -12.69 35.97
N LEU A 276 -17.62 -12.19 34.83
CA LEU A 276 -18.75 -12.75 34.07
C LEU A 276 -18.34 -13.68 32.93
N HIS A 277 -17.17 -13.50 32.30
CA HIS A 277 -16.75 -14.34 31.18
C HIS A 277 -16.20 -15.67 31.69
N LYS A 278 -16.72 -16.79 31.18
CA LYS A 278 -16.27 -18.15 31.48
C LYS A 278 -15.62 -18.78 30.26
N LYS A 279 -14.66 -19.64 30.48
CA LYS A 279 -13.98 -20.40 29.41
C LYS A 279 -15.02 -21.21 28.61
N LYS A 280 -14.95 -21.14 27.27
CA LYS A 280 -15.87 -21.77 26.34
C LYS A 280 -17.31 -21.22 26.35
N ASP A 281 -17.54 -20.01 26.87
CA ASP A 281 -18.82 -19.34 26.68
C ASP A 281 -19.13 -19.16 25.18
N SER A 282 -20.37 -19.43 24.81
CA SER A 282 -20.86 -18.89 23.52
C SER A 282 -21.21 -17.40 23.66
N PHE A 283 -21.30 -16.68 22.55
CA PHE A 283 -21.78 -15.30 22.56
C PHE A 283 -23.11 -15.18 23.31
N ARG A 284 -24.05 -16.10 23.05
CA ARG A 284 -25.36 -16.10 23.68
C ARG A 284 -25.29 -16.30 25.19
N THR A 285 -24.53 -17.31 25.65
CA THR A 285 -24.44 -17.60 27.10
C THR A 285 -23.80 -16.46 27.89
N PHE A 286 -22.79 -15.80 27.32
CA PHE A 286 -22.16 -14.62 27.92
C PHE A 286 -23.09 -13.40 27.92
N SER A 287 -23.73 -13.12 26.77
CA SER A 287 -24.67 -12.01 26.59
C SER A 287 -25.89 -12.13 27.51
N ASP A 288 -26.49 -13.34 27.62
CA ASP A 288 -27.62 -13.58 28.52
C ASP A 288 -27.22 -13.37 29.98
N ARG A 289 -26.04 -13.89 30.39
CA ARG A 289 -25.50 -13.67 31.76
C ARG A 289 -25.29 -12.17 32.02
N LEU A 290 -24.69 -11.46 31.10
CA LEU A 290 -24.44 -10.03 31.22
C LEU A 290 -25.78 -9.22 31.32
N ASN A 291 -26.78 -9.60 30.54
CA ASN A 291 -28.12 -8.97 30.54
C ASN A 291 -28.86 -9.26 31.85
N ASN A 292 -28.84 -10.51 32.31
CA ASN A 292 -29.52 -10.87 33.56
C ASN A 292 -28.90 -10.19 34.77
N VAL A 293 -27.55 -10.09 34.85
CA VAL A 293 -26.88 -9.35 35.91
C VAL A 293 -27.20 -7.85 35.86
N ALA A 294 -27.22 -7.26 34.64
CA ALA A 294 -27.60 -5.86 34.49
C ALA A 294 -29.05 -5.62 34.93
N GLN A 295 -29.98 -6.49 34.55
CA GLN A 295 -31.38 -6.42 34.98
C GLN A 295 -31.51 -6.55 36.51
N ALA A 296 -30.80 -7.49 37.12
CA ALA A 296 -30.83 -7.70 38.57
C ALA A 296 -30.34 -6.45 39.34
N LEU A 297 -29.28 -5.81 38.86
CA LEU A 297 -28.75 -4.59 39.48
C LEU A 297 -29.64 -3.36 39.23
N GLU A 298 -30.30 -3.29 38.06
CA GLU A 298 -31.20 -2.19 37.70
C GLU A 298 -32.49 -2.20 38.56
N GLU A 299 -33.09 -3.38 38.73
CA GLU A 299 -34.27 -3.55 39.59
C GLU A 299 -33.96 -3.43 41.10
N GLY A 300 -32.75 -3.83 41.47
CA GLY A 300 -32.27 -3.82 42.85
C GLY A 300 -33.00 -4.82 43.78
N LYS A 301 -32.41 -5.12 44.95
CA LYS A 301 -32.91 -6.11 45.87
C LYS A 301 -34.39 -5.91 46.26
N GLN A 302 -34.74 -4.68 46.67
CA GLN A 302 -36.08 -4.35 47.11
C GLN A 302 -37.11 -4.42 45.95
N GLY A 303 -36.73 -4.10 44.72
CA GLY A 303 -37.59 -4.22 43.56
C GLY A 303 -37.93 -5.66 43.24
N LEU A 304 -36.90 -6.53 43.21
CA LEU A 304 -37.04 -7.97 42.99
C LEU A 304 -37.85 -8.68 44.07
N GLU A 305 -37.59 -8.39 45.34
CA GLU A 305 -38.35 -8.95 46.49
C GLU A 305 -39.82 -8.53 46.46
N ARG A 306 -40.10 -7.27 46.12
CA ARG A 306 -41.45 -6.72 45.99
C ARG A 306 -42.25 -7.40 44.87
N ARG A 307 -41.62 -7.66 43.73
CA ARG A 307 -42.23 -8.43 42.62
C ARG A 307 -42.44 -9.89 42.99
N LEU A 308 -41.50 -10.53 43.70
CA LEU A 308 -41.61 -11.92 44.11
C LEU A 308 -42.76 -12.17 45.10
N HIS A 309 -43.10 -11.20 45.97
CA HIS A 309 -44.13 -11.31 46.99
C HIS A 309 -45.45 -10.59 46.64
N GLY A 310 -45.55 -10.00 45.49
CA GLY A 310 -46.61 -9.00 45.15
C GLY A 310 -47.85 -9.52 44.44
N GLY A 311 -48.21 -10.80 44.50
CA GLY A 311 -49.48 -11.28 43.92
C GLY A 311 -49.40 -12.62 43.20
N ASP A 312 -50.39 -12.94 42.37
CA ASP A 312 -50.50 -14.19 41.61
C ASP A 312 -49.46 -14.21 40.48
N ILE A 313 -48.26 -14.72 40.79
CA ILE A 313 -47.12 -14.78 39.86
C ILE A 313 -47.04 -16.19 39.25
N ASP A 314 -46.90 -16.26 37.91
CA ASP A 314 -46.61 -17.49 37.20
C ASP A 314 -45.35 -18.16 37.81
N PRO A 315 -45.37 -19.50 38.07
CA PRO A 315 -44.23 -20.25 38.60
C PRO A 315 -42.91 -20.02 37.83
N VAL A 316 -42.97 -19.86 36.53
CA VAL A 316 -41.79 -19.56 35.68
C VAL A 316 -41.21 -18.16 35.96
N GLU A 317 -42.08 -17.16 36.17
CA GLU A 317 -41.65 -15.80 36.53
C GLU A 317 -41.09 -15.78 37.96
N ALA A 318 -41.67 -16.52 38.87
CA ALA A 318 -41.18 -16.64 40.25
C ALA A 318 -39.78 -17.26 40.30
N GLU A 319 -39.50 -18.29 39.50
CA GLU A 319 -38.17 -18.90 39.39
C GLU A 319 -37.16 -17.92 38.82
N LYS A 320 -37.51 -17.21 37.74
CA LYS A 320 -36.69 -16.17 37.15
C LYS A 320 -36.33 -15.05 38.12
N LEU A 321 -37.27 -14.59 38.94
CA LEU A 321 -37.01 -13.56 39.96
C LEU A 321 -36.08 -14.07 41.08
N LYS A 322 -36.18 -15.34 41.48
CA LYS A 322 -35.21 -15.97 42.43
C LYS A 322 -33.81 -16.02 41.82
N ASP A 323 -33.69 -16.36 40.58
CA ASP A 323 -32.40 -16.35 39.85
C ASP A 323 -31.80 -14.94 39.81
N LEU A 324 -32.60 -13.93 39.48
CA LEU A 324 -32.17 -12.52 39.46
C LEU A 324 -31.74 -12.07 40.89
N LEU A 325 -32.44 -12.47 41.96
CA LEU A 325 -32.03 -12.18 43.32
C LEU A 325 -30.70 -12.83 43.68
N THR A 326 -30.47 -14.05 43.26
CA THR A 326 -29.20 -14.76 43.42
C THR A 326 -28.07 -14.02 42.68
N LEU A 327 -28.30 -13.62 41.43
CA LEU A 327 -27.35 -12.83 40.66
C LEU A 327 -27.08 -11.45 41.30
N TYR A 328 -28.11 -10.78 41.83
CA TYR A 328 -27.93 -9.55 42.60
C TYR A 328 -27.01 -9.75 43.79
N GLN A 329 -27.25 -10.79 44.61
CA GLN A 329 -26.42 -11.08 45.78
C GLN A 329 -24.96 -11.36 45.41
N GLN A 330 -24.73 -12.04 44.30
CA GLN A 330 -23.40 -12.41 43.83
C GLN A 330 -22.62 -11.25 43.20
N TYR A 331 -23.31 -10.32 42.50
CA TYR A 331 -22.68 -9.31 41.64
C TYR A 331 -23.03 -7.85 42.00
N ASN A 332 -23.60 -7.59 43.18
CA ASN A 332 -24.03 -6.24 43.62
C ASN A 332 -22.88 -5.23 43.74
N SER A 333 -21.63 -5.69 43.76
CA SER A 333 -20.46 -4.81 43.76
C SER A 333 -20.10 -4.28 42.41
N LEU A 334 -20.68 -4.81 41.32
CA LEU A 334 -20.37 -4.35 39.94
C LEU A 334 -21.17 -3.08 39.63
N PRO A 335 -20.50 -2.04 39.05
CA PRO A 335 -21.19 -0.84 38.62
C PRO A 335 -22.09 -1.11 37.41
N LEU A 336 -23.38 -0.74 37.48
CA LEU A 336 -24.34 -0.91 36.38
C LEU A 336 -23.91 -0.18 35.11
N ALA A 337 -23.30 1.01 35.24
CA ALA A 337 -22.76 1.77 34.11
C ALA A 337 -21.67 0.98 33.34
N SER A 338 -20.83 0.23 34.07
CA SER A 338 -19.78 -0.60 33.46
C SER A 338 -20.35 -1.80 32.73
N LEU A 339 -21.38 -2.44 33.28
CA LEU A 339 -22.13 -3.52 32.61
C LEU A 339 -22.76 -3.02 31.29
N LYS A 340 -23.49 -1.88 31.34
CA LYS A 340 -24.09 -1.25 30.14
C LYS A 340 -23.02 -0.85 29.11
N GLY A 341 -21.87 -0.40 29.56
CA GLY A 341 -20.73 -0.11 28.69
C GLY A 341 -20.16 -1.35 27.98
N VAL A 342 -20.09 -2.48 28.66
CA VAL A 342 -19.69 -3.76 28.07
C VAL A 342 -20.77 -4.27 27.11
N GLN A 343 -22.06 -4.21 27.48
CA GLN A 343 -23.19 -4.59 26.61
C GLN A 343 -23.18 -3.80 25.28
N TRP A 344 -23.00 -2.49 25.34
CA TRP A 344 -22.97 -1.65 24.15
C TRP A 344 -21.86 -2.05 23.18
N ARG A 345 -20.65 -2.27 23.70
CA ARG A 345 -19.51 -2.71 22.90
C ARG A 345 -19.72 -4.10 22.29
N LEU A 346 -20.21 -5.03 23.10
CA LEU A 346 -20.50 -6.39 22.67
C LEU A 346 -21.53 -6.42 21.54
N ASN A 347 -22.62 -5.69 21.71
CA ASN A 347 -23.70 -5.58 20.72
C ASN A 347 -23.21 -4.90 19.42
N ARG A 348 -22.28 -3.94 19.52
CA ARG A 348 -21.65 -3.32 18.35
C ARG A 348 -20.84 -4.31 17.52
N LEU A 349 -20.08 -5.18 18.19
CA LEU A 349 -19.29 -6.23 17.54
C LEU A 349 -20.18 -7.30 16.88
N GLU A 350 -21.24 -7.69 17.57
CA GLU A 350 -22.21 -8.65 17.03
C GLU A 350 -22.91 -8.12 15.77
N LYS A 351 -23.43 -6.89 15.83
CA LYS A 351 -24.08 -6.23 14.69
C LYS A 351 -23.16 -6.09 13.48
N ALA A 352 -21.86 -6.00 13.72
CA ALA A 352 -20.85 -6.01 12.66
C ALA A 352 -20.56 -7.43 12.11
N GLY A 353 -21.23 -8.47 12.61
CA GLY A 353 -21.06 -9.84 12.15
C GLY A 353 -19.79 -10.55 12.66
N LEU A 354 -19.08 -9.96 13.62
CA LEU A 354 -17.76 -10.44 14.02
C LEU A 354 -17.76 -11.86 14.59
N PHE A 355 -18.86 -12.29 15.25
CA PHE A 355 -18.96 -13.59 15.94
C PHE A 355 -19.71 -14.67 15.15
N GLN A 356 -19.95 -14.45 13.84
CA GLN A 356 -20.71 -15.40 13.00
C GLN A 356 -19.86 -16.49 12.37
N GLN A 357 -18.56 -16.26 12.26
CA GLN A 357 -17.57 -17.12 11.61
C GLN A 357 -16.34 -17.31 12.49
N ASP A 358 -15.31 -17.99 11.97
CA ASP A 358 -14.01 -18.15 12.63
C ASP A 358 -12.84 -17.76 11.72
N ILE A 359 -11.60 -17.91 12.20
CA ILE A 359 -10.37 -17.58 11.46
C ILE A 359 -9.80 -18.76 10.66
N ARG A 360 -10.42 -19.92 10.67
CA ARG A 360 -9.91 -21.13 9.98
C ARG A 360 -9.67 -20.95 8.49
N PRO A 361 -10.47 -20.18 7.72
CA PRO A 361 -10.16 -19.92 6.32
C PRO A 361 -8.80 -19.24 6.12
N ILE A 362 -8.45 -18.29 7.00
CA ILE A 362 -7.13 -17.61 6.97
C ILE A 362 -6.03 -18.64 7.30
N GLU A 363 -6.19 -19.40 8.37
CA GLU A 363 -5.20 -20.40 8.79
C GLU A 363 -4.90 -21.41 7.69
N ARG A 364 -5.95 -21.98 7.07
CA ARG A 364 -5.82 -22.94 5.95
C ARG A 364 -5.12 -22.35 4.75
N ALA A 365 -5.42 -21.12 4.40
CA ALA A 365 -4.78 -20.46 3.27
C ALA A 365 -3.28 -20.23 3.55
N LEU A 366 -2.89 -19.81 4.74
CA LEU A 366 -1.50 -19.68 5.14
C LEU A 366 -0.79 -21.05 5.16
N GLU A 367 -1.42 -22.10 5.70
CA GLU A 367 -0.88 -23.48 5.66
C GLU A 367 -0.64 -23.98 4.24
N GLN A 368 -1.39 -23.47 3.25
CA GLN A 368 -1.23 -23.75 1.81
C GLN A 368 -0.21 -22.85 1.09
N GLY A 369 0.47 -21.95 1.79
CA GLY A 369 1.41 -21.02 1.17
C GLY A 369 0.75 -19.90 0.38
N ARG A 370 -0.53 -19.56 0.68
CA ARG A 370 -1.32 -18.58 -0.06
C ARG A 370 -1.30 -17.21 0.60
N LEU A 371 -1.60 -16.20 -0.20
CA LEU A 371 -1.89 -14.86 0.24
C LEU A 371 -3.37 -14.72 0.57
N VAL A 372 -3.69 -14.14 1.74
CA VAL A 372 -5.07 -13.90 2.18
C VAL A 372 -5.30 -12.40 2.29
N VAL A 373 -6.25 -11.89 1.52
CA VAL A 373 -6.70 -10.49 1.60
C VAL A 373 -7.92 -10.42 2.50
N VAL A 374 -7.77 -9.80 3.66
CA VAL A 374 -8.86 -9.60 4.63
C VAL A 374 -9.47 -8.23 4.37
N GLN A 375 -10.76 -8.21 4.01
CA GLN A 375 -11.50 -7.03 3.61
C GLN A 375 -12.60 -6.67 4.61
N GLY A 376 -12.84 -5.37 4.78
CA GLY A 376 -13.88 -4.84 5.66
C GLY A 376 -13.70 -3.34 5.86
N SER A 377 -14.62 -2.69 6.58
CA SER A 377 -14.44 -1.29 6.94
C SER A 377 -13.19 -1.10 7.81
N ALA A 378 -12.55 0.05 7.71
CA ALA A 378 -11.30 0.34 8.43
C ALA A 378 -11.41 0.05 9.94
N TRP A 379 -12.53 0.45 10.58
CA TRP A 379 -12.78 0.16 11.98
C TRP A 379 -12.87 -1.35 12.27
N LEU A 380 -13.61 -2.10 11.44
CA LEU A 380 -13.81 -3.53 11.65
C LEU A 380 -12.51 -4.31 11.45
N LEU A 381 -11.69 -3.90 10.47
CA LEU A 381 -10.37 -4.45 10.24
C LEU A 381 -9.44 -4.24 11.44
N GLN A 382 -9.42 -3.04 12.05
CA GLN A 382 -8.63 -2.77 13.26
C GLN A 382 -9.05 -3.65 14.43
N VAL A 383 -10.37 -3.80 14.65
CA VAL A 383 -10.92 -4.69 15.69
C VAL A 383 -10.52 -6.14 15.41
N PHE A 384 -10.73 -6.63 14.19
CA PHE A 384 -10.43 -8.00 13.80
C PHE A 384 -8.92 -8.30 13.90
N ALA A 385 -8.09 -7.38 13.43
CA ALA A 385 -6.62 -7.49 13.48
C ALA A 385 -6.11 -7.66 14.93
N THR A 386 -6.75 -7.01 15.90
CA THR A 386 -6.40 -7.12 17.32
C THR A 386 -6.39 -8.56 17.81
N TYR A 387 -7.34 -9.36 17.35
CA TYR A 387 -7.43 -10.78 17.70
C TYR A 387 -6.63 -11.68 16.75
N VAL A 388 -6.85 -11.54 15.44
CA VAL A 388 -6.33 -12.50 14.47
C VAL A 388 -4.80 -12.50 14.40
N ILE A 389 -4.17 -11.32 14.47
CA ILE A 389 -2.70 -11.22 14.49
C ILE A 389 -2.14 -11.97 15.69
N GLY A 390 -2.71 -11.75 16.88
CA GLY A 390 -2.31 -12.44 18.11
C GLY A 390 -2.54 -13.96 18.05
N ALA A 391 -3.67 -14.40 17.49
CA ALA A 391 -4.00 -15.81 17.35
C ALA A 391 -3.04 -16.55 16.40
N LEU A 392 -2.75 -15.97 15.22
CA LEU A 392 -1.81 -16.53 14.24
C LEU A 392 -0.38 -16.54 14.78
N TYR A 393 0.03 -15.46 15.47
CA TYR A 393 1.36 -15.37 16.07
C TYR A 393 1.55 -16.40 17.19
N ARG A 394 0.56 -16.58 18.08
CA ARG A 394 0.58 -17.64 19.11
C ARG A 394 0.76 -19.03 18.50
N LYS A 395 -0.01 -19.39 17.46
CA LYS A 395 0.13 -20.70 16.79
C LYS A 395 1.53 -20.92 16.21
N ARG A 396 2.08 -19.89 15.58
CA ARG A 396 3.45 -19.97 15.03
C ARG A 396 4.48 -20.12 16.14
N ARG A 397 4.32 -19.40 17.23
CA ARG A 397 5.17 -19.45 18.41
C ARG A 397 5.11 -20.81 19.08
N GLU A 398 3.90 -21.33 19.36
CA GLU A 398 3.70 -22.66 19.92
C GLU A 398 4.42 -23.76 19.11
N TYR A 399 4.30 -23.73 17.78
CA TYR A 399 5.05 -24.65 16.93
C TYR A 399 6.57 -24.52 17.09
N LYS A 400 7.09 -23.30 17.10
CA LYS A 400 8.53 -23.06 17.22
C LYS A 400 9.05 -23.45 18.60
N ASP A 401 8.34 -23.11 19.66
CA ASP A 401 8.71 -23.42 21.03
C ASP A 401 8.70 -24.95 21.27
N ALA A 402 7.68 -25.66 20.77
CA ALA A 402 7.63 -27.13 20.81
C ALA A 402 8.84 -27.74 20.08
N ARG A 403 9.21 -27.24 18.89
CA ARG A 403 10.38 -27.72 18.16
C ARG A 403 11.69 -27.45 18.89
N MET A 404 11.82 -26.31 19.56
CA MET A 404 13.01 -25.97 20.36
C MET A 404 13.13 -26.86 21.60
N ASN A 405 12.01 -27.28 22.19
CA ASN A 405 11.97 -28.18 23.32
C ASN A 405 12.06 -29.67 22.92
N GLY A 406 12.18 -29.99 21.63
CA GLY A 406 12.21 -31.37 21.15
C GLY A 406 10.85 -32.06 21.11
N GLU A 407 9.76 -31.31 21.22
CA GLU A 407 8.39 -31.80 21.20
C GLU A 407 7.80 -31.84 19.79
N ASN A 408 6.81 -32.70 19.56
CA ASN A 408 6.08 -32.76 18.30
C ASN A 408 4.97 -31.69 18.26
N GLY A 409 5.29 -30.48 17.78
CA GLY A 409 4.31 -29.43 17.54
C GLY A 409 3.65 -29.57 16.15
N ARG A 410 2.36 -29.23 16.04
CA ARG A 410 1.69 -29.12 14.75
C ARG A 410 2.32 -27.98 13.95
N PHE A 411 2.77 -28.28 12.72
CA PHE A 411 3.39 -27.27 11.84
C PHE A 411 2.43 -26.12 11.56
N PHE A 412 2.92 -24.90 11.73
CA PHE A 412 2.31 -23.68 11.23
C PHE A 412 3.38 -22.86 10.51
N PRO A 413 3.14 -22.37 9.27
CA PRO A 413 4.18 -21.76 8.45
C PRO A 413 4.67 -20.41 9.00
N PRO A 414 5.89 -19.96 8.61
CA PRO A 414 6.25 -18.55 8.72
C PRO A 414 5.34 -17.73 7.81
N PHE A 415 5.05 -16.48 8.17
CA PHE A 415 4.13 -15.65 7.38
C PHE A 415 4.44 -14.16 7.52
N LEU A 416 3.92 -13.38 6.56
CA LEU A 416 3.97 -11.94 6.57
C LEU A 416 2.61 -11.35 6.96
N ILE A 417 2.65 -10.23 7.68
CA ILE A 417 1.49 -9.38 7.99
C ILE A 417 1.67 -8.08 7.21
N VAL A 418 0.74 -7.79 6.34
CA VAL A 418 0.75 -6.60 5.48
C VAL A 418 -0.42 -5.72 5.83
N THR A 419 -0.16 -4.44 6.05
CA THR A 419 -1.21 -3.45 6.27
C THR A 419 -0.97 -2.25 5.36
N ASP A 420 -2.00 -1.83 4.63
CA ASP A 420 -2.03 -0.46 4.09
C ASP A 420 -2.57 0.49 5.17
N GLU A 421 -2.14 1.76 5.13
CA GLU A 421 -2.39 2.77 6.17
C GLU A 421 -2.05 2.29 7.60
N ALA A 422 -0.83 1.73 7.76
CA ALA A 422 -0.35 1.09 8.99
C ALA A 422 -0.47 1.98 10.25
N HIS A 423 -0.48 3.32 10.10
CA HIS A 423 -0.70 4.24 11.20
C HIS A 423 -2.09 4.10 11.86
N ASN A 424 -3.06 3.47 11.18
CA ASN A 424 -4.37 3.14 11.76
C ASN A 424 -4.30 1.93 12.71
N PHE A 425 -3.34 1.02 12.51
CA PHE A 425 -3.14 -0.17 13.34
C PHE A 425 -2.15 0.07 14.49
N ALA A 426 -1.15 0.90 14.26
CA ALA A 426 -0.11 1.21 15.24
C ALA A 426 0.15 2.74 15.31
N PRO A 427 -0.81 3.53 15.80
CA PRO A 427 -0.68 4.98 15.88
C PRO A 427 0.36 5.43 16.91
N LYS A 428 1.10 6.51 16.61
CA LYS A 428 1.98 7.19 17.56
C LYS A 428 1.14 7.88 18.65
N GLY A 429 1.59 7.77 19.90
CA GLY A 429 1.02 8.51 21.02
C GLY A 429 -0.37 8.04 21.49
N VAL A 430 -0.99 7.08 20.82
CA VAL A 430 -2.29 6.50 21.18
C VAL A 430 -2.13 4.99 21.37
N ASP A 431 -2.70 4.45 22.42
CA ASP A 431 -2.75 3.00 22.61
C ASP A 431 -3.90 2.42 21.78
N SER A 432 -3.58 1.38 21.02
CA SER A 432 -4.56 0.53 20.34
C SER A 432 -4.28 -0.94 20.69
N PRO A 433 -5.30 -1.77 20.79
CA PRO A 433 -5.10 -3.19 21.16
C PRO A 433 -4.20 -3.95 20.19
N ALA A 434 -4.29 -3.66 18.89
CA ALA A 434 -3.43 -4.23 17.85
C ALA A 434 -1.97 -3.76 17.97
N LYS A 435 -1.72 -2.55 18.46
CA LYS A 435 -0.39 -1.96 18.59
C LYS A 435 0.53 -2.77 19.48
N ALA A 436 0.03 -3.28 20.61
CA ALA A 436 0.82 -4.06 21.56
C ALA A 436 1.40 -5.33 20.91
N ILE A 437 0.57 -6.10 20.22
CA ILE A 437 1.02 -7.33 19.54
C ILE A 437 1.91 -7.00 18.33
N LEU A 438 1.65 -5.92 17.62
CA LEU A 438 2.49 -5.48 16.49
C LEU A 438 3.88 -5.03 16.97
N LYS A 439 3.98 -4.37 18.13
CA LYS A 439 5.27 -4.06 18.78
C LYS A 439 6.04 -5.33 19.17
N GLU A 440 5.37 -6.30 19.78
CA GLU A 440 5.98 -7.59 20.12
C GLU A 440 6.54 -8.28 18.85
N ILE A 441 5.75 -8.32 17.77
CA ILE A 441 6.19 -8.90 16.49
C ILE A 441 7.35 -8.10 15.88
N ALA A 442 7.31 -6.76 15.93
CA ALA A 442 8.39 -5.93 15.43
C ALA A 442 9.73 -6.24 16.13
N GLN A 443 9.71 -6.49 17.44
CA GLN A 443 10.90 -6.77 18.24
C GLN A 443 11.35 -8.24 18.19
N GLU A 444 10.41 -9.18 18.18
CA GLU A 444 10.70 -10.60 18.37
C GLU A 444 10.27 -11.50 17.19
N GLY A 445 9.43 -11.00 16.29
CA GLY A 445 8.80 -11.79 15.23
C GLY A 445 9.78 -12.59 14.37
N ARG A 446 10.98 -12.03 14.10
CA ARG A 446 12.01 -12.73 13.31
C ARG A 446 12.42 -14.08 13.88
N LYS A 447 12.42 -14.23 15.22
CA LYS A 447 12.77 -15.50 15.88
C LYS A 447 11.78 -16.61 15.51
N TYR A 448 10.55 -16.21 15.29
CA TYR A 448 9.45 -17.10 14.95
C TYR A 448 9.15 -17.17 13.44
N GLY A 449 9.79 -16.31 12.63
CA GLY A 449 9.53 -16.20 11.20
C GLY A 449 8.22 -15.48 10.89
N VAL A 450 7.87 -14.46 11.68
CA VAL A 450 6.73 -13.58 11.45
C VAL A 450 7.24 -12.17 11.18
N PHE A 451 6.85 -11.60 10.03
CA PHE A 451 7.38 -10.34 9.55
C PHE A 451 6.27 -9.35 9.22
N LEU A 452 6.59 -8.06 9.32
CA LEU A 452 5.68 -6.96 9.04
C LEU A 452 6.06 -6.29 7.70
N VAL A 453 5.06 -5.96 6.90
CA VAL A 453 5.16 -5.06 5.74
C VAL A 453 4.14 -3.95 5.94
N PHE A 454 4.61 -2.78 6.29
CA PHE A 454 3.77 -1.65 6.67
C PHE A 454 3.84 -0.54 5.63
N ALA A 455 2.70 -0.29 4.98
CA ALA A 455 2.55 0.82 4.06
C ALA A 455 1.80 1.98 4.74
N THR A 456 2.25 3.22 4.55
CA THR A 456 1.57 4.42 5.06
C THR A 456 1.92 5.67 4.28
N GLN A 457 0.96 6.58 4.16
CA GLN A 457 1.17 7.92 3.62
C GLN A 457 1.73 8.89 4.68
N ARG A 458 1.67 8.52 5.96
CA ARG A 458 2.00 9.39 7.09
C ARG A 458 2.95 8.72 8.08
N PRO A 459 4.25 8.62 7.75
CA PRO A 459 5.24 7.98 8.61
C PRO A 459 5.32 8.65 9.99
N THR A 460 5.13 9.96 10.10
CA THR A 460 5.10 10.70 11.37
C THR A 460 4.00 10.25 12.35
N LEU A 461 2.95 9.59 11.87
CA LEU A 461 1.85 9.07 12.70
C LEU A 461 2.02 7.60 13.09
N LEU A 462 3.03 6.91 12.56
CA LEU A 462 3.33 5.52 12.92
C LEU A 462 4.15 5.49 14.23
N ASP A 463 3.95 4.45 15.03
CA ASP A 463 4.69 4.25 16.28
C ASP A 463 6.21 4.14 16.03
N GLU A 464 7.00 4.93 16.75
CA GLU A 464 8.46 5.05 16.58
C GLU A 464 9.18 3.72 16.83
N THR A 465 8.74 2.94 17.83
CA THR A 465 9.35 1.64 18.13
C THR A 465 9.22 0.68 16.95
N ILE A 466 8.07 0.70 16.27
CA ILE A 466 7.83 -0.13 15.08
C ILE A 466 8.63 0.43 13.91
N THR A 467 8.59 1.75 13.66
CA THR A 467 9.29 2.38 12.53
C THR A 467 10.80 2.09 12.56
N ALA A 468 11.41 2.13 13.76
CA ALA A 468 12.81 1.78 13.96
C ALA A 468 13.15 0.31 13.66
N GLN A 469 12.17 -0.59 13.71
CA GLN A 469 12.36 -2.02 13.40
C GLN A 469 12.11 -2.37 11.92
N LEU A 470 11.61 -1.43 11.12
CA LEU A 470 11.45 -1.62 9.67
C LEU A 470 12.83 -1.43 9.00
N ASN A 471 13.57 -2.52 8.83
CA ASN A 471 14.97 -2.46 8.37
C ASN A 471 15.13 -2.22 6.87
N THR A 472 14.09 -2.47 6.08
CA THR A 472 14.04 -2.11 4.66
C THR A 472 12.92 -1.12 4.45
N LYS A 473 13.24 0.04 3.87
CA LYS A 473 12.26 1.12 3.67
C LYS A 473 12.23 1.54 2.21
N PHE A 474 11.06 1.43 1.59
CA PHE A 474 10.75 1.95 0.26
C PHE A 474 10.14 3.33 0.41
N VAL A 475 10.83 4.35 -0.07
CA VAL A 475 10.45 5.75 0.09
C VAL A 475 10.05 6.33 -1.27
N PHE A 476 8.76 6.42 -1.51
CA PHE A 476 8.16 7.04 -2.67
C PHE A 476 8.07 8.55 -2.53
N ARG A 477 7.55 9.22 -3.55
CA ARG A 477 7.34 10.66 -3.54
C ARG A 477 6.65 11.13 -2.26
N THR A 478 7.31 12.05 -1.54
CA THR A 478 6.84 12.65 -0.30
C THR A 478 7.10 14.15 -0.37
N VAL A 479 6.08 14.97 -0.10
CA VAL A 479 6.16 16.43 -0.23
C VAL A 479 6.09 17.16 1.11
N ARG A 480 5.58 16.52 2.16
CA ARG A 480 5.42 17.14 3.46
C ARG A 480 6.75 17.17 4.21
N GLY A 481 7.19 18.37 4.62
CA GLY A 481 8.49 18.57 5.25
C GLY A 481 8.72 17.75 6.52
N THR A 482 7.70 17.60 7.39
CA THR A 482 7.79 16.78 8.60
C THR A 482 7.98 15.29 8.29
N ASP A 483 7.29 14.78 7.27
CA ASP A 483 7.43 13.38 6.86
C ASP A 483 8.81 13.14 6.21
N ILE A 484 9.31 14.09 5.41
CA ILE A 484 10.67 14.05 4.83
C ILE A 484 11.72 14.03 5.94
N ALA A 485 11.58 14.88 6.98
CA ALA A 485 12.50 14.90 8.11
C ALA A 485 12.54 13.55 8.83
N THR A 486 11.37 12.98 9.16
CA THR A 486 11.26 11.64 9.79
C THR A 486 11.88 10.56 8.90
N LEU A 487 11.59 10.57 7.59
CA LEU A 487 12.17 9.58 6.68
C LEU A 487 13.69 9.66 6.60
N ARG A 488 14.26 10.88 6.63
CA ARG A 488 15.72 11.06 6.65
C ARG A 488 16.37 10.58 7.95
N GLU A 489 15.68 10.72 9.08
CA GLU A 489 16.14 10.20 10.38
C GLU A 489 16.10 8.67 10.45
N GLU A 490 15.14 8.06 9.76
CA GLU A 490 14.85 6.64 9.80
C GLU A 490 15.46 5.84 8.63
N THR A 491 16.22 6.48 7.74
CA THR A 491 16.81 5.86 6.53
C THR A 491 18.23 6.35 6.29
N ASP A 492 18.93 5.69 5.36
CA ASP A 492 20.26 6.10 4.89
C ASP A 492 20.20 7.21 3.82
N LEU A 493 19.05 7.88 3.65
CA LEU A 493 18.89 8.96 2.68
C LEU A 493 19.83 10.13 2.99
N THR A 494 20.69 10.45 2.03
CA THR A 494 21.53 11.66 2.11
C THR A 494 20.67 12.93 2.04
N PRO A 495 21.22 14.09 2.46
CA PRO A 495 20.54 15.37 2.30
C PRO A 495 20.11 15.64 0.85
N GLU A 496 20.95 15.28 -0.13
CA GLU A 496 20.70 15.44 -1.56
C GLU A 496 19.55 14.56 -2.04
N GLU A 497 19.52 13.30 -1.65
CA GLU A 497 18.41 12.36 -1.93
C GLU A 497 17.11 12.83 -1.28
N GLY A 498 17.18 13.31 -0.04
CA GLY A 498 16.04 13.89 0.66
C GLY A 498 15.41 15.09 -0.06
N LYS A 499 16.22 15.95 -0.70
CA LYS A 499 15.74 17.07 -1.53
C LYS A 499 15.00 16.61 -2.80
N ARG A 500 15.28 15.39 -3.27
CA ARG A 500 14.64 14.81 -4.47
C ARG A 500 13.27 14.20 -4.20
N LEU A 501 12.93 13.85 -2.95
CA LEU A 501 11.67 13.19 -2.60
C LEU A 501 10.42 13.90 -3.16
N PRO A 502 10.27 15.25 -3.12
CA PRO A 502 9.11 15.93 -3.69
C PRO A 502 9.01 15.85 -5.22
N TYR A 503 10.13 15.60 -5.89
CA TYR A 503 10.24 15.60 -7.35
C TYR A 503 10.19 14.20 -7.97
N LEU A 504 10.09 13.14 -7.16
CA LEU A 504 9.98 11.78 -7.67
C LEU A 504 8.70 11.63 -8.51
N ARG A 505 8.80 10.91 -9.63
CA ARG A 505 7.64 10.51 -10.42
C ARG A 505 6.89 9.40 -9.72
N SER A 506 5.61 9.22 -10.04
CA SER A 506 4.83 8.08 -9.55
C SER A 506 5.49 6.77 -9.96
N GLY A 507 5.72 5.88 -8.98
CA GLY A 507 6.43 4.61 -9.17
C GLY A 507 7.96 4.68 -9.02
N ASP A 508 8.57 5.87 -8.91
CA ASP A 508 9.97 5.99 -8.50
C ASP A 508 10.08 5.90 -6.97
N THR A 509 11.08 5.18 -6.48
CA THR A 509 11.29 5.00 -5.04
C THR A 509 12.78 4.89 -4.69
N PHE A 510 13.14 5.43 -3.54
CA PHE A 510 14.40 5.11 -2.88
C PHE A 510 14.20 3.89 -1.97
N VAL A 511 15.11 2.94 -2.05
CA VAL A 511 15.13 1.76 -1.18
C VAL A 511 16.33 1.86 -0.25
N SER A 512 16.07 2.15 1.02
CA SER A 512 17.06 2.09 2.09
C SER A 512 17.00 0.72 2.74
N SER A 513 18.10 -0.02 2.69
CA SER A 513 18.17 -1.37 3.27
C SER A 513 19.61 -1.75 3.60
N ALA A 514 19.82 -2.27 4.80
CA ALA A 514 21.11 -2.80 5.22
C ALA A 514 21.62 -3.97 4.34
N VAL A 515 20.73 -4.63 3.59
CA VAL A 515 21.10 -5.69 2.62
C VAL A 515 22.00 -5.15 1.52
N PHE A 516 21.77 -3.93 1.07
CA PHE A 516 22.57 -3.28 0.03
C PHE A 516 23.69 -2.40 0.59
N GLY A 517 23.63 -2.07 1.89
CA GLY A 517 24.58 -1.17 2.55
C GLY A 517 24.53 0.28 2.06
N ARG A 518 23.51 0.64 1.31
CA ARG A 518 23.27 1.97 0.74
C ARG A 518 21.82 2.13 0.30
N THR A 519 21.41 3.36 0.06
CA THR A 519 20.16 3.65 -0.64
C THR A 519 20.27 3.32 -2.13
N VAL A 520 19.27 2.66 -2.69
CA VAL A 520 19.15 2.34 -4.13
C VAL A 520 17.96 3.10 -4.71
N PHE A 521 18.17 3.80 -5.80
CA PHE A 521 17.09 4.46 -6.52
C PHE A 521 16.56 3.54 -7.62
N MET A 522 15.27 3.21 -7.55
CA MET A 522 14.63 2.31 -8.50
C MET A 522 13.29 2.81 -8.98
N ARG A 523 12.83 2.28 -10.09
CA ARG A 523 11.45 2.39 -10.56
C ARG A 523 10.77 1.03 -10.45
N VAL A 524 9.58 1.02 -9.85
CA VAL A 524 8.77 -0.19 -9.69
C VAL A 524 8.33 -0.70 -11.06
N ARG A 525 8.37 -2.02 -11.27
CA ARG A 525 7.89 -2.65 -12.51
C ARG A 525 6.38 -2.49 -12.69
N ALA A 526 5.91 -2.69 -13.90
CA ALA A 526 4.49 -2.82 -14.16
C ALA A 526 3.92 -4.01 -13.36
N ALA A 527 2.76 -3.81 -12.73
CA ALA A 527 2.04 -4.90 -12.07
C ALA A 527 1.44 -5.83 -13.14
N TYR A 528 1.47 -7.14 -12.88
CA TYR A 528 0.85 -8.13 -13.76
C TYR A 528 -0.67 -8.11 -13.69
N THR A 529 -1.22 -7.65 -12.56
CA THR A 529 -2.66 -7.60 -12.30
C THR A 529 -3.17 -6.17 -12.23
N ARG A 530 -4.42 -5.98 -12.67
CA ARG A 530 -5.08 -4.68 -12.69
C ARG A 530 -5.68 -4.36 -11.31
N SER A 531 -5.57 -3.11 -10.86
CA SER A 531 -6.29 -2.65 -9.68
C SER A 531 -7.77 -2.39 -10.02
N PRO A 532 -8.74 -2.74 -9.17
CA PRO A 532 -10.16 -2.52 -9.44
C PRO A 532 -10.53 -1.02 -9.52
N HIS A 533 -9.71 -0.12 -8.97
CA HIS A 533 -9.99 1.32 -8.93
C HIS A 533 -9.22 2.15 -9.98
N VAL A 534 -8.81 1.54 -11.09
CA VAL A 534 -8.06 2.25 -12.15
C VAL A 534 -8.95 3.13 -13.02
N THR A 535 -10.26 2.85 -13.10
CA THR A 535 -11.15 3.60 -13.98
C THR A 535 -11.38 5.00 -13.42
N ASN A 536 -11.09 6.02 -14.23
CA ASN A 536 -11.38 7.40 -13.88
C ASN A 536 -12.92 7.58 -13.80
N PRO A 537 -13.47 8.03 -12.65
CA PRO A 537 -14.92 8.19 -12.52
C PRO A 537 -15.55 9.13 -13.56
N PHE A 538 -14.76 10.08 -14.10
CA PHE A 538 -15.22 10.97 -15.16
C PHE A 538 -15.23 10.28 -16.53
N GLU A 539 -14.36 9.30 -16.79
CA GLU A 539 -14.39 8.47 -17.99
C GLU A 539 -15.55 7.49 -17.91
N GLU A 540 -15.81 6.89 -16.74
CA GLU A 540 -17.00 6.07 -16.50
C GLU A 540 -18.27 6.88 -16.75
N LEU A 541 -18.35 8.14 -16.26
CA LEU A 541 -19.48 9.00 -16.53
C LEU A 541 -19.64 9.31 -18.03
N GLN A 542 -18.53 9.44 -18.76
CA GLN A 542 -18.57 9.65 -20.21
C GLN A 542 -19.04 8.39 -20.95
N SER A 543 -18.56 7.20 -20.57
CA SER A 543 -18.98 5.94 -21.19
C SER A 543 -20.47 5.67 -20.96
N ILE A 544 -20.98 5.88 -19.73
CA ILE A 544 -22.40 5.77 -19.43
C ILE A 544 -23.24 6.72 -20.29
N ARG A 545 -22.79 7.97 -20.47
CA ARG A 545 -23.47 8.92 -21.36
C ARG A 545 -23.44 8.47 -22.82
N GLN A 546 -22.31 7.95 -23.30
CA GLN A 546 -22.21 7.42 -24.66
C GLN A 546 -23.13 6.21 -24.87
N GLU A 547 -23.17 5.28 -23.92
CA GLU A 547 -24.11 4.14 -23.95
C GLU A 547 -25.56 4.60 -23.94
N GLN A 548 -25.92 5.61 -23.17
CA GLN A 548 -27.26 6.19 -23.15
C GLN A 548 -27.61 6.85 -24.49
N ASP A 549 -26.68 7.63 -25.06
CA ASP A 549 -26.86 8.28 -26.36
C ASP A 549 -27.01 7.24 -27.50
N GLU A 550 -26.22 6.15 -27.45
CA GLU A 550 -26.36 5.04 -28.41
C GLU A 550 -27.69 4.27 -28.26
N ASN A 551 -28.13 4.03 -27.05
CA ASN A 551 -29.42 3.40 -26.79
C ASN A 551 -30.57 4.27 -27.33
N VAL A 552 -30.56 5.56 -27.05
CA VAL A 552 -31.53 6.53 -27.58
C VAL A 552 -31.52 6.53 -29.09
N LEU A 553 -30.35 6.56 -29.71
CA LEU A 553 -30.20 6.52 -31.17
C LEU A 553 -30.82 5.21 -31.75
N ASN A 554 -30.49 4.04 -31.17
CA ASN A 554 -31.01 2.76 -31.64
C ASN A 554 -32.54 2.70 -31.56
N VAL A 555 -33.13 3.20 -30.46
CA VAL A 555 -34.58 3.30 -30.30
C VAL A 555 -35.19 4.24 -31.35
N LEU A 556 -34.56 5.39 -31.62
CA LEU A 556 -34.99 6.34 -32.64
C LEU A 556 -34.89 5.76 -34.06
N LEU A 557 -33.77 5.10 -34.40
CA LEU A 557 -33.54 4.47 -35.68
C LEU A 557 -34.60 3.40 -35.99
N SER A 558 -35.06 2.65 -34.99
CA SER A 558 -36.12 1.63 -35.15
C SER A 558 -37.47 2.23 -35.50
N ARG A 559 -37.65 3.53 -35.26
CA ARG A 559 -38.93 4.25 -35.49
C ARG A 559 -38.92 5.16 -36.71
N LEU A 560 -37.74 5.30 -37.37
CA LEU A 560 -37.66 6.10 -38.58
C LEU A 560 -38.42 5.40 -39.77
N PRO A 561 -39.11 6.16 -40.65
CA PRO A 561 -39.16 7.64 -40.68
C PRO A 561 -40.15 8.23 -39.67
N LEU A 562 -39.74 9.38 -39.03
CA LEU A 562 -40.55 10.13 -38.09
C LEU A 562 -41.01 11.46 -38.71
N PHE A 563 -42.27 11.80 -38.50
CA PHE A 563 -42.85 13.08 -38.90
C PHE A 563 -43.12 13.96 -37.67
N ASP A 564 -43.26 15.27 -37.86
CA ASP A 564 -43.60 16.19 -36.75
C ASP A 564 -44.87 15.79 -36.01
N THR A 565 -45.79 15.11 -36.65
CA THR A 565 -47.03 14.57 -36.05
C THR A 565 -46.80 13.41 -35.10
N ASP A 566 -45.70 12.67 -35.27
CA ASP A 566 -45.42 11.42 -34.56
C ASP A 566 -44.52 11.63 -33.34
N LEU A 567 -44.02 12.87 -33.13
CA LEU A 567 -43.04 13.18 -32.07
C LEU A 567 -43.58 12.90 -30.68
N LEU A 568 -44.88 13.06 -30.39
CA LEU A 568 -45.45 12.79 -29.08
C LEU A 568 -45.43 11.29 -28.76
N ASP A 569 -45.74 10.45 -29.74
CA ASP A 569 -45.67 8.99 -29.58
C ASP A 569 -44.23 8.51 -29.50
N ALA A 570 -43.33 9.10 -30.30
CA ALA A 570 -41.91 8.82 -30.27
C ALA A 570 -41.26 9.18 -28.91
N VAL A 571 -41.58 10.33 -28.31
CA VAL A 571 -41.12 10.73 -26.97
C VAL A 571 -41.59 9.71 -25.92
N THR A 572 -42.87 9.32 -25.97
CA THR A 572 -43.41 8.37 -24.99
C THR A 572 -42.70 7.02 -25.09
N HIS A 573 -42.38 6.60 -26.31
CA HIS A 573 -41.65 5.35 -26.53
C HIS A 573 -40.18 5.43 -26.05
N VAL A 574 -39.45 6.50 -26.42
CA VAL A 574 -38.06 6.72 -25.99
C VAL A 574 -38.00 6.77 -24.46
N ASN A 575 -38.91 7.50 -23.81
CA ASN A 575 -38.94 7.61 -22.36
C ASN A 575 -39.17 6.25 -21.69
N ARG A 576 -40.04 5.40 -22.28
CA ARG A 576 -40.30 4.06 -21.74
C ARG A 576 -39.11 3.10 -21.92
N GLU A 577 -38.52 3.05 -23.11
CA GLU A 577 -37.43 2.12 -23.43
C GLU A 577 -36.07 2.53 -22.82
N CYS A 578 -35.80 3.85 -22.77
CA CYS A 578 -34.53 4.37 -22.24
C CYS A 578 -34.62 4.88 -20.80
N GLY A 579 -35.81 4.82 -20.15
CA GLY A 579 -35.97 5.31 -18.77
C GLY A 579 -35.82 6.82 -18.62
N LEU A 580 -36.14 7.60 -19.67
CA LEU A 580 -35.96 9.05 -19.73
C LEU A 580 -37.26 9.79 -19.40
N THR A 581 -37.17 11.09 -19.22
CA THR A 581 -38.31 12.02 -18.97
C THR A 581 -38.23 13.21 -19.93
N TRP A 582 -38.10 12.92 -21.23
CA TRP A 582 -38.03 13.94 -22.26
C TRP A 582 -39.43 14.46 -22.62
N ASP A 583 -39.44 15.71 -23.09
CA ASP A 583 -40.58 16.32 -23.75
C ASP A 583 -40.34 16.40 -25.27
N VAL A 584 -41.41 16.78 -26.02
CA VAL A 584 -41.31 16.88 -27.50
C VAL A 584 -40.27 17.88 -27.96
N PRO A 585 -40.11 19.09 -27.34
CA PRO A 585 -39.02 20.01 -27.67
C PRO A 585 -37.65 19.38 -27.53
N ARG A 586 -37.40 18.62 -26.46
CA ARG A 586 -36.13 17.95 -26.22
C ARG A 586 -35.82 16.85 -27.23
N LEU A 587 -36.83 16.04 -27.57
CA LEU A 587 -36.68 15.03 -28.63
C LEU A 587 -36.36 15.69 -29.97
N LYS A 588 -37.03 16.79 -30.32
CA LYS A 588 -36.80 17.52 -31.57
C LYS A 588 -35.37 18.07 -31.62
N GLN A 589 -34.90 18.64 -30.51
CA GLN A 589 -33.50 19.12 -30.39
C GLN A 589 -32.50 17.99 -30.61
N GLU A 590 -32.78 16.80 -30.09
CA GLU A 590 -31.91 15.63 -30.25
C GLU A 590 -31.92 15.10 -31.69
N LEU A 591 -33.09 15.03 -32.33
CA LEU A 591 -33.21 14.66 -33.74
C LEU A 591 -32.47 15.66 -34.66
N ASP A 592 -32.56 16.94 -34.35
CA ASP A 592 -31.83 17.99 -35.09
C ASP A 592 -30.29 17.86 -34.87
N ARG A 593 -29.84 17.53 -33.67
CA ARG A 593 -28.45 17.22 -33.36
C ARG A 593 -27.94 16.02 -34.17
N LEU A 594 -28.67 14.92 -34.15
CA LEU A 594 -28.33 13.69 -34.88
C LEU A 594 -28.31 13.93 -36.41
N ALA A 595 -29.19 14.80 -36.91
CA ALA A 595 -29.19 15.20 -38.33
C ALA A 595 -27.98 16.06 -38.69
N ALA A 596 -27.57 16.99 -37.79
CA ALA A 596 -26.38 17.79 -37.97
C ALA A 596 -25.10 16.94 -37.93
N GLU A 597 -25.07 15.88 -37.13
CA GLU A 597 -23.99 14.88 -37.05
C GLU A 597 -23.99 13.89 -38.24
N GLY A 598 -24.99 13.96 -39.12
CA GLY A 598 -25.11 13.06 -40.26
C GLY A 598 -25.55 11.62 -39.94
N ARG A 599 -26.02 11.36 -38.72
CA ARG A 599 -26.47 10.04 -38.28
C ARG A 599 -27.91 9.70 -38.73
N ILE A 600 -28.73 10.73 -38.98
CA ILE A 600 -30.04 10.67 -39.61
C ILE A 600 -30.18 11.77 -40.65
N ALA A 601 -31.11 11.64 -41.57
CA ALA A 601 -31.38 12.63 -42.62
C ALA A 601 -32.61 13.46 -42.27
N LYS A 602 -32.49 14.80 -42.21
CA LYS A 602 -33.61 15.73 -42.04
C LYS A 602 -34.08 16.26 -43.40
N LYS A 603 -35.36 16.18 -43.67
CA LYS A 603 -36.03 16.76 -44.86
C LYS A 603 -37.10 17.73 -44.41
N GLU A 604 -36.92 19.00 -44.73
CA GLU A 604 -37.90 20.04 -44.39
C GLU A 604 -38.72 20.39 -45.64
N SER A 605 -40.03 20.43 -45.48
CA SER A 605 -40.97 20.98 -46.47
C SER A 605 -41.83 22.05 -45.77
N PRO A 606 -42.51 22.95 -46.53
CA PRO A 606 -43.27 24.07 -45.95
C PRO A 606 -44.35 23.64 -44.94
N PHE A 607 -44.72 22.34 -44.92
CA PHE A 607 -45.84 21.83 -44.11
C PHE A 607 -45.46 20.72 -43.15
N VAL A 608 -44.29 20.03 -43.36
CA VAL A 608 -43.94 18.84 -42.54
C VAL A 608 -42.41 18.67 -42.52
N THR A 609 -41.84 18.48 -41.33
CA THR A 609 -40.47 18.00 -41.16
C THR A 609 -40.47 16.48 -41.05
N ARG A 610 -39.56 15.83 -41.77
CA ARG A 610 -39.38 14.37 -41.75
C ARG A 610 -37.93 14.02 -41.43
N TYR A 611 -37.75 13.05 -40.56
CA TYR A 611 -36.46 12.44 -40.22
C TYR A 611 -36.38 11.03 -40.76
N ASP A 612 -35.36 10.74 -41.59
CA ASP A 612 -35.13 9.44 -42.23
C ASP A 612 -33.85 8.79 -41.74
N ALA A 613 -33.73 7.48 -41.81
CA ALA A 613 -32.46 6.81 -41.63
C ALA A 613 -31.50 7.14 -42.78
N VAL A 614 -30.22 7.40 -42.48
CA VAL A 614 -29.19 7.48 -43.48
C VAL A 614 -28.87 6.09 -43.98
N ARG A 615 -29.02 5.86 -45.32
CA ARG A 615 -28.73 4.56 -45.94
C ARG A 615 -27.22 4.31 -46.03
#